data_6adbc0cbf9d373758c2528792e68bf13
#
_entry.id   6adbc0cbf9d373758c2528792e68bf13
#
_cell.length_a   1.000
_cell.length_b   1.000
_cell.length_c   1.000
_cell.angle_alpha   90.00
_cell.angle_beta   90.00
_cell.angle_gamma   90.00
#
_symmetry.space_group_name_H-M   'P 1'
#
loop_
_entity.id
_entity.type
_entity.pdbx_description
1 polymer ?
#
loop_
_entity_poly.entity_id
_entity_poly.type
_entity_poly.pdbx_seq_one_letter_code
_entity_poly.pdbx_strand_id
1 'polypeptide(L)'
;MANHKSAVKAHRQDIKRRERNRQQRTQLRTVLKSIRATLGSGDAGAANTELRSAVSLIDKMAGKGIIHNNTAARHKSRLAKQLANLLTSA
;
A
#
# COMPACT_ATOMS: atom_id res chain seq x y z
N MET A 1 -30.96 -19.16 -20.51
CA MET A 1 -30.28 -19.61 -19.27
C MET A 1 -28.76 -19.48 -19.34
N ALA A 2 -28.20 -19.05 -20.48
CA ALA A 2 -26.80 -18.72 -20.61
C ALA A 2 -26.36 -17.64 -19.59
N ASN A 3 -27.28 -16.69 -19.29
CA ASN A 3 -27.02 -15.60 -18.35
C ASN A 3 -26.79 -16.09 -16.91
N HIS A 4 -27.41 -17.20 -16.52
CA HIS A 4 -27.26 -17.75 -15.17
C HIS A 4 -25.85 -18.29 -14.93
N LYS A 5 -25.30 -19.04 -15.88
CA LYS A 5 -23.94 -19.57 -15.80
C LYS A 5 -22.90 -18.44 -15.80
N SER A 6 -23.10 -17.42 -16.62
CA SER A 6 -22.22 -16.25 -16.68
C SER A 6 -22.24 -15.48 -15.35
N ALA A 7 -23.41 -15.32 -14.75
CA ALA A 7 -23.56 -14.64 -13.46
C ALA A 7 -22.84 -15.41 -12.33
N VAL A 8 -22.94 -16.74 -12.32
CA VAL A 8 -22.24 -17.57 -11.32
C VAL A 8 -20.73 -17.46 -11.47
N LYS A 9 -20.22 -17.48 -12.70
CA LYS A 9 -18.80 -17.34 -12.98
C LYS A 9 -18.29 -15.95 -12.55
N ALA A 10 -19.03 -14.90 -12.90
CA ALA A 10 -18.70 -13.53 -12.51
C ALA A 10 -18.66 -13.37 -11.00
N HIS A 11 -19.62 -13.99 -10.29
CA HIS A 11 -19.68 -13.95 -8.83
C HIS A 11 -18.46 -14.62 -8.19
N ARG A 12 -18.03 -15.76 -8.71
CA ARG A 12 -16.82 -16.44 -8.25
C ARG A 12 -15.58 -15.61 -8.46
N GLN A 13 -15.47 -14.96 -9.62
CA GLN A 13 -14.35 -14.08 -9.92
C GLN A 13 -14.33 -12.85 -8.99
N ASP A 14 -15.49 -12.31 -8.67
CA ASP A 14 -15.63 -11.20 -7.73
C ASP A 14 -15.15 -11.56 -6.34
N ILE A 15 -15.53 -12.74 -5.84
CA ILE A 15 -15.10 -13.23 -4.53
C ILE A 15 -13.58 -13.35 -4.48
N LYS A 16 -12.96 -13.96 -5.49
CA LYS A 16 -11.50 -14.11 -5.57
C LYS A 16 -10.81 -12.76 -5.61
N ARG A 17 -11.35 -11.82 -6.39
CA ARG A 17 -10.79 -10.48 -6.52
C ARG A 17 -10.86 -9.71 -5.20
N ARG A 18 -12.00 -9.76 -4.52
CA ARG A 18 -12.17 -9.10 -3.21
C ARG A 18 -11.21 -9.66 -2.18
N GLU A 19 -11.04 -10.97 -2.15
CA GLU A 19 -10.12 -11.60 -1.22
C GLU A 19 -8.67 -11.22 -1.50
N ARG A 20 -8.25 -11.22 -2.77
CA ARG A 20 -6.92 -10.78 -3.18
C ARG A 20 -6.69 -9.32 -2.79
N ASN A 21 -7.66 -8.45 -3.07
CA ASN A 21 -7.55 -7.03 -2.74
C ASN A 21 -7.47 -6.82 -1.23
N ARG A 22 -8.24 -7.58 -0.45
CA ARG A 22 -8.19 -7.51 1.01
C ARG A 22 -6.81 -7.90 1.54
N GLN A 23 -6.23 -8.98 1.02
CA GLN A 23 -4.89 -9.42 1.40
C GLN A 23 -3.85 -8.36 1.08
N GLN A 24 -3.93 -7.75 -0.09
CA GLN A 24 -2.99 -6.71 -0.51
C GLN A 24 -3.14 -5.44 0.34
N ARG A 25 -4.37 -5.05 0.69
CA ARG A 25 -4.60 -3.92 1.60
C ARG A 25 -4.02 -4.19 2.99
N THR A 26 -4.15 -5.41 3.48
CA THR A 26 -3.56 -5.81 4.76
C THR A 26 -2.04 -5.74 4.70
N GLN A 27 -1.45 -6.20 3.61
CA GLN A 27 -0.01 -6.10 3.37
C GLN A 27 0.44 -4.63 3.39
N LEU A 28 -0.29 -3.75 2.72
CA LEU A 28 0.02 -2.33 2.69
C LEU A 28 -0.04 -1.71 4.09
N ARG A 29 -1.07 -2.03 4.87
CA ARG A 29 -1.19 -1.55 6.26
C ARG A 29 -0.01 -1.99 7.10
N THR A 30 0.40 -3.24 6.95
CA THR A 30 1.55 -3.79 7.69
C THR A 30 2.83 -3.05 7.33
N VAL A 31 3.07 -2.81 6.04
CA VAL A 31 4.25 -2.07 5.57
C VAL A 31 4.24 -0.63 6.07
N LEU A 32 3.10 0.05 6.00
CA LEU A 32 2.97 1.43 6.49
C LEU A 32 3.22 1.51 8.00
N LYS A 33 2.70 0.55 8.76
CA LYS A 33 2.93 0.48 10.21
C LYS A 33 4.40 0.26 10.52
N SER A 34 5.04 -0.63 9.78
CA SER A 34 6.46 -0.94 9.96
C SER A 34 7.34 0.28 9.69
N ILE A 35 7.11 0.99 8.58
CA ILE A 35 7.92 2.16 8.26
C ILE A 35 7.69 3.32 9.24
N ARG A 36 6.48 3.50 9.74
CA ARG A 36 6.20 4.52 10.76
C ARG A 36 6.93 4.20 12.06
N ALA A 37 7.00 2.94 12.43
CA ALA A 37 7.76 2.50 13.60
C ALA A 37 9.25 2.78 13.42
N THR A 38 9.80 2.49 12.26
CA THR A 38 11.21 2.76 11.94
C THR A 38 11.51 4.26 11.95
N LEU A 39 10.62 5.08 11.39
CA LEU A 39 10.74 6.53 11.43
C LEU A 39 10.70 7.04 12.88
N GLY A 40 9.84 6.47 13.71
CA GLY A 40 9.74 6.81 15.13
C GLY A 40 10.96 6.41 15.94
N SER A 41 11.70 5.37 15.51
CA SER A 41 12.92 4.94 16.18
C SER A 41 14.13 5.84 15.92
N GLY A 42 14.04 6.71 14.90
CA GLY A 42 15.11 7.62 14.57
C GLY A 42 16.20 7.07 13.67
N ASP A 43 16.07 5.85 13.17
CA ASP A 43 17.04 5.24 12.27
C ASP A 43 16.78 5.67 10.82
N ALA A 44 17.44 6.74 10.41
CA ALA A 44 17.26 7.33 9.08
C ALA A 44 17.71 6.38 7.96
N GLY A 45 18.76 5.61 8.17
CA GLY A 45 19.25 4.66 7.16
C GLY A 45 18.25 3.55 6.89
N ALA A 46 17.73 2.91 7.95
CA ALA A 46 16.72 1.88 7.83
C ALA A 46 15.41 2.45 7.26
N ALA A 47 15.02 3.65 7.71
CA ALA A 47 13.83 4.34 7.22
C ALA A 47 13.90 4.62 5.72
N ASN A 48 15.06 5.04 5.22
CA ASN A 48 15.25 5.32 3.79
C ASN A 48 15.09 4.05 2.96
N THR A 49 15.64 2.93 3.40
CA THR A 49 15.51 1.64 2.72
C THR A 49 14.06 1.16 2.73
N GLU A 50 13.40 1.21 3.87
CA GLU A 50 12.00 0.82 4.00
C GLU A 50 11.08 1.74 3.20
N LEU A 51 11.39 3.03 3.13
CA LEU A 51 10.60 3.99 2.35
C LEU A 51 10.60 3.62 0.88
N ARG A 52 11.73 3.24 0.32
CA ARG A 52 11.82 2.82 -1.08
C ARG A 52 10.94 1.62 -1.35
N SER A 53 10.97 0.62 -0.47
CA SER A 53 10.12 -0.56 -0.58
C SER A 53 8.64 -0.20 -0.44
N ALA A 54 8.31 0.69 0.50
CA ALA A 54 6.94 1.13 0.73
C ALA A 54 6.40 1.90 -0.47
N VAL A 55 7.17 2.80 -1.05
CA VAL A 55 6.79 3.58 -2.24
C VAL A 55 6.52 2.65 -3.42
N SER A 56 7.38 1.66 -3.62
CA SER A 56 7.20 0.67 -4.68
C SER A 56 5.89 -0.09 -4.52
N LEU A 57 5.58 -0.52 -3.30
CA LEU A 57 4.33 -1.22 -3.00
C LEU A 57 3.11 -0.31 -3.18
N ILE A 58 3.18 0.93 -2.72
CA ILE A 58 2.10 1.92 -2.86
C ILE A 58 1.79 2.16 -4.35
N ASP A 59 2.82 2.36 -5.17
CA ASP A 59 2.67 2.57 -6.61
C ASP A 59 2.06 1.36 -7.30
N LYS A 60 2.47 0.16 -6.89
CA LYS A 60 1.94 -1.09 -7.41
C LYS A 60 0.46 -1.25 -7.07
N MET A 61 0.07 -0.93 -5.85
CA MET A 61 -1.32 -0.98 -5.40
C MET A 61 -2.19 0.03 -6.15
N ALA A 62 -1.68 1.23 -6.39
CA ALA A 62 -2.38 2.25 -7.16
C ALA A 62 -2.55 1.83 -8.63
N GLY A 63 -1.52 1.23 -9.22
CA GLY A 63 -1.58 0.72 -10.58
C GLY A 63 -2.59 -0.40 -10.77
N LYS A 64 -2.80 -1.20 -9.73
CA LYS A 64 -3.80 -2.27 -9.73
C LYS A 64 -5.21 -1.79 -9.37
N GLY A 65 -5.38 -0.52 -8.99
CA GLY A 65 -6.66 0.02 -8.58
C GLY A 65 -7.12 -0.41 -7.19
N ILE A 66 -6.24 -0.96 -6.37
CA ILE A 66 -6.55 -1.37 -5.00
C ILE A 66 -6.71 -0.15 -4.11
N ILE A 67 -5.91 0.88 -4.35
CA ILE A 67 -6.04 2.20 -3.73
C ILE A 67 -6.12 3.25 -4.84
N HIS A 68 -6.74 4.38 -4.53
CA HIS A 68 -6.84 5.48 -5.47
C HIS A 68 -5.48 6.19 -5.59
N ASN A 69 -5.19 6.76 -6.77
CA ASN A 69 -3.96 7.50 -7.03
C ASN A 69 -3.74 8.64 -6.02
N ASN A 70 -4.81 9.34 -5.63
CA ASN A 70 -4.72 10.40 -4.64
C ASN A 70 -4.32 9.87 -3.26
N THR A 71 -4.82 8.70 -2.89
CA THR A 71 -4.44 8.04 -1.63
C THR A 71 -2.96 7.65 -1.67
N ALA A 72 -2.50 7.10 -2.79
CA ALA A 72 -1.09 6.76 -2.98
C ALA A 72 -0.19 7.99 -2.87
N ALA A 73 -0.55 9.08 -3.53
CA ALA A 73 0.20 10.33 -3.48
C ALA A 73 0.27 10.88 -2.04
N ARG A 74 -0.82 10.78 -1.30
CA ARG A 74 -0.88 11.23 0.10
C ARG A 74 0.05 10.41 0.98
N HIS A 75 0.03 9.09 0.86
CA HIS A 75 0.93 8.22 1.61
C HIS A 75 2.39 8.52 1.31
N LYS A 76 2.75 8.63 0.03
CA LYS A 76 4.12 8.91 -0.38
C LYS A 76 4.59 10.27 0.14
N SER A 77 3.76 11.28 0.03
CA SER A 77 4.08 12.63 0.49
C SER A 77 4.31 12.68 2.00
N ARG A 78 3.43 12.06 2.78
CA ARG A 78 3.55 12.05 4.24
C ARG A 78 4.79 11.31 4.71
N LEU A 79 5.10 10.17 4.10
CA LEU A 79 6.28 9.39 4.45
C LEU A 79 7.56 10.14 4.08
N ALA A 80 7.60 10.78 2.91
CA ALA A 80 8.74 11.57 2.48
C ALA A 80 8.99 12.75 3.43
N LYS A 81 7.94 13.42 3.88
CA LYS A 81 8.05 14.52 4.86
C LYS A 81 8.59 14.02 6.20
N GLN A 82 8.11 12.89 6.68
CA GLN A 82 8.58 12.33 7.94
C GLN A 82 10.05 11.97 7.88
N LEU A 83 10.50 11.39 6.76
CA LEU A 83 11.92 11.09 6.57
C LEU A 83 12.75 12.38 6.48
N ALA A 84 12.29 13.37 5.75
CA ALA A 84 12.99 14.66 5.64
C ALA A 84 13.12 15.34 7.01
N ASN A 85 12.08 15.32 7.83
CA ASN A 85 12.12 15.85 9.18
C ASN A 85 13.11 15.10 10.05
N LEU A 86 13.18 13.78 9.92
CA LEU A 86 14.13 12.96 10.66
C LEU A 86 15.57 13.30 10.29
N LEU A 87 15.84 13.49 8.99
CA LEU A 87 17.17 13.84 8.49
C LEU A 87 17.60 15.25 8.93
N THR A 88 16.65 16.20 9.01
CA THR A 88 16.96 17.58 9.39
C THR A 88 17.05 17.76 10.92
N SER A 89 16.41 16.91 11.69
CA SER A 89 16.47 17.00 13.16
C SER A 89 17.71 16.35 13.77
N ALA A 90 18.47 15.66 12.94
CA ALA A 90 19.74 15.09 13.34
C ALA A 90 20.84 16.13 13.14
#